data_97a6edf36b7ba2517f64976014c9c453
#
_entry.id   97a6edf36b7ba2517f64976014c9c453
#
_cell.length_a   1.000
_cell.length_b   1.000
_cell.length_c   1.000
_cell.angle_alpha   90.00
_cell.angle_beta   90.00
_cell.angle_gamma   90.00
#
_symmetry.space_group_name_H-M   'P 1'
#
loop_
_entity.id
_entity.type
_entity.pdbx_description
1 polymer ?
#
loop_
_entity_poly.entity_id
_entity_poly.type
_entity_poly.pdbx_seq_one_letter_code
_entity_poly.pdbx_strand_id
1 'polypeptide(L)'
;MKTLYISDMDGTLLQSNGKLSEYSKEKLNEFYQKGIPFAVATARSMVSATPLLEGVHFAAPIVLMNGVFVYDTETKKAVKYHEIEHSALQKILDCFYEKKLHPFMFLYGDDYKLSIKYTEFDNEGMKEFYDMRVDMLEGRFTQTDDLTNIEKGQHPVYVNYYALPQYLDEIVEKLKSIPEIDFAYYKDSYSEDWLVEIYSHTASKANGAREAARIVGAEKVTAFGDNLNDIIMLKGADTAVAVENAVPQVKEIADVIIGTNNEDSVVNFIAQNVDKNDEK
;
A
#
# COMPACT_ATOMS: atom_id res chain seq x y z
N MET A 1 20.47 -17.75 -8.32
CA MET A 1 19.89 -17.02 -7.18
C MET A 1 18.48 -16.60 -7.52
N LYS A 2 17.50 -16.90 -6.65
CA LYS A 2 16.10 -16.54 -6.87
C LYS A 2 15.88 -15.05 -6.53
N THR A 3 15.28 -14.31 -7.44
CA THR A 3 15.01 -12.87 -7.28
C THR A 3 13.51 -12.64 -7.17
N LEU A 4 13.05 -11.90 -6.14
CA LEU A 4 11.72 -11.32 -6.10
C LEU A 4 11.75 -9.99 -6.87
N TYR A 5 10.86 -9.84 -7.85
CA TYR A 5 10.55 -8.57 -8.48
C TYR A 5 9.33 -7.97 -7.81
N ILE A 6 9.44 -6.74 -7.30
CA ILE A 6 8.33 -6.08 -6.60
C ILE A 6 8.15 -4.66 -7.11
N SER A 7 6.94 -4.31 -7.51
CA SER A 7 6.64 -3.03 -8.14
C SER A 7 5.60 -2.24 -7.35
N ASP A 8 5.81 -0.93 -7.23
CA ASP A 8 4.67 -0.05 -6.97
C ASP A 8 3.65 -0.16 -8.11
N MET A 9 2.40 0.24 -7.83
CA MET A 9 1.32 0.15 -8.81
C MET A 9 1.10 1.47 -9.57
N ASP A 10 0.72 2.52 -8.86
CA ASP A 10 0.27 3.78 -9.45
C ASP A 10 1.45 4.60 -9.97
N GLY A 11 1.47 4.88 -11.27
CA GLY A 11 2.61 5.59 -11.88
C GLY A 11 3.81 4.71 -12.17
N THR A 12 3.82 3.43 -11.76
CA THR A 12 4.93 2.49 -12.02
C THR A 12 4.48 1.30 -12.88
N LEU A 13 3.66 0.40 -12.34
CA LEU A 13 3.13 -0.76 -13.08
C LEU A 13 1.88 -0.43 -13.88
N LEU A 14 0.98 0.38 -13.31
CA LEU A 14 -0.23 0.83 -13.97
C LEU A 14 0.09 1.99 -14.91
N GLN A 15 -0.58 1.99 -16.07
CA GLN A 15 -0.54 3.10 -17.00
C GLN A 15 -1.19 4.36 -16.39
N SER A 16 -0.97 5.53 -16.99
CA SER A 16 -1.51 6.82 -16.53
C SER A 16 -3.05 6.89 -16.50
N ASN A 17 -3.74 5.93 -17.13
CA ASN A 17 -5.18 5.76 -17.04
C ASN A 17 -5.63 4.94 -15.81
N GLY A 18 -4.69 4.57 -14.93
CA GLY A 18 -4.93 3.77 -13.72
C GLY A 18 -5.21 2.28 -13.98
N LYS A 19 -4.88 1.76 -15.16
CA LYS A 19 -5.14 0.35 -15.54
C LYS A 19 -3.84 -0.38 -15.86
N LEU A 20 -3.84 -1.67 -15.59
CA LEU A 20 -2.83 -2.60 -16.12
C LEU A 20 -3.10 -2.84 -17.61
N SER A 21 -2.06 -2.77 -18.45
CA SER A 21 -2.21 -3.10 -19.86
C SER A 21 -2.42 -4.62 -20.05
N GLU A 22 -3.09 -5.02 -21.14
CA GLU A 22 -3.24 -6.44 -21.46
C GLU A 22 -1.87 -7.11 -21.69
N TYR A 23 -0.93 -6.39 -22.29
CA TYR A 23 0.44 -6.89 -22.48
C TYR A 23 1.16 -7.16 -21.14
N SER A 24 1.12 -6.20 -20.20
CA SER A 24 1.68 -6.40 -18.86
C SER A 24 1.00 -7.56 -18.14
N LYS A 25 -0.32 -7.71 -18.27
CA LYS A 25 -1.09 -8.82 -17.69
C LYS A 25 -0.65 -10.18 -18.24
N GLU A 26 -0.49 -10.28 -19.56
CA GLU A 26 0.00 -11.50 -20.20
C GLU A 26 1.42 -11.84 -19.72
N LYS A 27 2.33 -10.85 -19.68
CA LYS A 27 3.71 -11.05 -19.22
C LYS A 27 3.79 -11.47 -17.76
N LEU A 28 3.01 -10.88 -16.87
CA LEU A 28 2.97 -11.29 -15.47
C LEU A 28 2.50 -12.72 -15.29
N ASN A 29 1.51 -13.15 -16.08
CA ASN A 29 1.05 -14.53 -16.07
C ASN A 29 2.09 -15.50 -16.68
N GLU A 30 2.86 -15.09 -17.71
CA GLU A 30 4.02 -15.86 -18.17
C GLU A 30 5.09 -16.04 -17.08
N PHE A 31 5.37 -14.96 -16.30
CA PHE A 31 6.30 -15.03 -15.16
C PHE A 31 5.81 -16.01 -14.10
N TYR A 32 4.52 -15.94 -13.76
CA TYR A 32 3.91 -16.91 -12.84
C TYR A 32 4.09 -18.36 -13.32
N GLN A 33 3.82 -18.66 -14.60
CA GLN A 33 3.99 -19.98 -15.19
C GLN A 33 5.45 -20.47 -15.15
N LYS A 34 6.41 -19.56 -15.29
CA LYS A 34 7.85 -19.83 -15.21
C LYS A 34 8.37 -19.90 -13.77
N GLY A 35 7.52 -19.67 -12.76
CA GLY A 35 7.92 -19.65 -11.35
C GLY A 35 8.80 -18.46 -10.97
N ILE A 36 8.74 -17.35 -11.74
CA ILE A 36 9.43 -16.09 -11.43
C ILE A 36 8.60 -15.33 -10.40
N PRO A 37 9.11 -15.07 -9.19
CA PRO A 37 8.36 -14.36 -8.17
C PRO A 37 8.19 -12.89 -8.55
N PHE A 38 6.96 -12.49 -8.73
CA PHE A 38 6.56 -11.09 -8.88
C PHE A 38 5.51 -10.74 -7.83
N ALA A 39 5.56 -9.51 -7.33
CA ALA A 39 4.58 -8.94 -6.40
C ALA A 39 4.36 -7.46 -6.69
N VAL A 40 3.31 -6.89 -6.13
CA VAL A 40 3.11 -5.43 -6.06
C VAL A 40 3.24 -4.96 -4.62
N ALA A 41 3.65 -3.68 -4.43
CA ALA A 41 3.68 -3.00 -3.14
C ALA A 41 3.04 -1.62 -3.29
N THR A 42 1.86 -1.43 -2.71
CA THR A 42 1.03 -0.24 -2.95
C THR A 42 0.46 0.35 -1.65
N ALA A 43 0.12 1.64 -1.68
CA ALA A 43 -0.69 2.27 -0.64
C ALA A 43 -2.16 1.81 -0.66
N ARG A 44 -2.61 1.23 -1.77
CA ARG A 44 -4.00 0.78 -1.93
C ARG A 44 -4.36 -0.34 -0.94
N SER A 45 -5.62 -0.32 -0.49
CA SER A 45 -6.20 -1.45 0.26
C SER A 45 -6.48 -2.65 -0.64
N MET A 46 -6.71 -3.83 -0.05
CA MET A 46 -7.09 -5.03 -0.79
C MET A 46 -8.34 -4.82 -1.66
N VAL A 47 -9.29 -4.04 -1.18
CA VAL A 47 -10.55 -3.76 -1.88
C VAL A 47 -10.34 -2.89 -3.13
N SER A 48 -9.40 -1.96 -3.09
CA SER A 48 -9.10 -1.06 -4.22
C SER A 48 -8.00 -1.57 -5.14
N ALA A 49 -7.10 -2.45 -4.67
CA ALA A 49 -6.02 -3.01 -5.48
C ALA A 49 -6.45 -4.24 -6.29
N THR A 50 -7.20 -5.17 -5.67
CA THR A 50 -7.52 -6.46 -6.31
C THR A 50 -8.33 -6.35 -7.62
N PRO A 51 -9.29 -5.43 -7.79
CA PRO A 51 -9.97 -5.27 -9.07
C PRO A 51 -9.04 -4.84 -10.22
N LEU A 52 -7.99 -4.06 -9.92
CA LEU A 52 -7.01 -3.61 -10.92
C LEU A 52 -6.05 -4.73 -11.35
N LEU A 53 -5.92 -5.77 -10.51
CA LEU A 53 -5.06 -6.93 -10.72
C LEU A 53 -5.86 -8.17 -11.16
N GLU A 54 -7.13 -7.98 -11.54
CA GLU A 54 -7.99 -9.09 -11.95
C GLU A 54 -7.40 -9.88 -13.13
N GLY A 55 -7.32 -11.20 -12.95
CA GLY A 55 -6.75 -12.11 -13.94
C GLY A 55 -5.22 -12.14 -13.96
N VAL A 56 -4.54 -11.51 -13.01
CA VAL A 56 -3.11 -11.70 -12.76
C VAL A 56 -2.90 -12.70 -11.63
N HIS A 57 -2.01 -13.67 -11.84
CA HIS A 57 -1.57 -14.64 -10.84
C HIS A 57 -0.23 -14.24 -10.24
N PHE A 58 -0.09 -14.36 -8.94
CA PHE A 58 1.11 -13.98 -8.21
C PHE A 58 1.75 -15.21 -7.56
N ALA A 59 3.02 -15.43 -7.81
CA ALA A 59 3.82 -16.47 -7.13
C ALA A 59 4.37 -16.00 -5.77
N ALA A 60 4.17 -14.73 -5.43
CA ALA A 60 4.55 -14.13 -4.17
C ALA A 60 3.37 -13.34 -3.59
N PRO A 61 3.25 -13.22 -2.26
CA PRO A 61 2.23 -12.37 -1.67
C PRO A 61 2.47 -10.89 -2.02
N ILE A 62 1.39 -10.14 -2.20
CA ILE A 62 1.42 -8.71 -2.49
C ILE A 62 1.44 -7.88 -1.20
N VAL A 63 1.95 -6.67 -1.28
CA VAL A 63 2.09 -5.75 -0.15
C VAL A 63 1.08 -4.60 -0.32
N LEU A 64 0.20 -4.43 0.65
CA LEU A 64 -0.92 -3.51 0.60
C LEU A 64 -0.86 -2.50 1.75
N MET A 65 -1.53 -1.33 1.57
CA MET A 65 -1.63 -0.27 2.57
C MET A 65 -0.26 0.10 3.14
N ASN A 66 0.68 0.46 2.26
CA ASN A 66 2.06 0.84 2.62
C ASN A 66 2.81 -0.21 3.46
N GLY A 67 2.45 -1.50 3.36
CA GLY A 67 3.09 -2.58 4.10
C GLY A 67 2.33 -3.05 5.33
N VAL A 68 1.16 -2.49 5.61
CA VAL A 68 0.29 -2.98 6.69
C VAL A 68 -0.07 -4.44 6.47
N PHE A 69 -0.28 -4.85 5.22
CA PHE A 69 -0.58 -6.23 4.87
C PHE A 69 0.45 -6.83 3.91
N VAL A 70 0.88 -8.04 4.19
CA VAL A 70 1.44 -8.98 3.23
C VAL A 70 0.35 -10.00 2.92
N TYR A 71 -0.19 -9.95 1.71
CA TYR A 71 -1.47 -10.55 1.35
C TYR A 71 -1.32 -11.59 0.26
N ASP A 72 -1.84 -12.78 0.51
CA ASP A 72 -1.91 -13.87 -0.44
C ASP A 72 -3.21 -13.76 -1.27
N THR A 73 -3.05 -13.54 -2.56
CA THR A 73 -4.17 -13.33 -3.49
C THR A 73 -4.96 -14.61 -3.80
N GLU A 74 -4.36 -15.78 -3.63
CA GLU A 74 -5.03 -17.07 -3.88
C GLU A 74 -5.92 -17.46 -2.70
N THR A 75 -5.37 -17.41 -1.48
CA THR A 75 -6.14 -17.72 -0.26
C THR A 75 -7.02 -16.56 0.20
N LYS A 76 -6.81 -15.37 -0.35
CA LYS A 76 -7.47 -14.11 0.01
C LYS A 76 -7.31 -13.77 1.51
N LYS A 77 -6.12 -14.01 2.04
CA LYS A 77 -5.78 -13.77 3.45
C LYS A 77 -4.48 -13.00 3.59
N ALA A 78 -4.39 -12.17 4.63
CA ALA A 78 -3.11 -11.66 5.03
C ALA A 78 -2.28 -12.80 5.64
N VAL A 79 -1.09 -13.05 5.09
CA VAL A 79 -0.10 -13.95 5.68
C VAL A 79 0.67 -13.27 6.80
N LYS A 80 0.66 -11.92 6.78
CA LYS A 80 1.14 -11.06 7.85
C LYS A 80 0.39 -9.74 7.80
N TYR A 81 0.12 -9.16 8.96
CA TYR A 81 -0.36 -7.78 9.08
C TYR A 81 0.28 -7.09 10.27
N HIS A 82 0.24 -5.77 10.28
CA HIS A 82 0.78 -4.93 11.33
C HIS A 82 -0.35 -4.19 12.04
N GLU A 83 -0.51 -4.50 13.32
CA GLU A 83 -1.52 -3.89 14.18
C GLU A 83 -0.98 -2.58 14.79
N ILE A 84 -1.86 -1.60 14.97
CA ILE A 84 -1.59 -0.42 15.79
C ILE A 84 -1.77 -0.82 17.26
N GLU A 85 -0.76 -0.66 18.09
CA GLU A 85 -0.86 -0.94 19.51
C GLU A 85 -1.95 -0.09 20.17
N HIS A 86 -2.73 -0.66 21.09
CA HIS A 86 -3.84 0.06 21.74
C HIS A 86 -3.40 1.38 22.40
N SER A 87 -2.22 1.41 23.01
CA SER A 87 -1.66 2.62 23.61
C SER A 87 -1.35 3.70 22.56
N ALA A 88 -0.91 3.31 21.38
CA ALA A 88 -0.67 4.21 20.27
C ALA A 88 -1.99 4.68 19.63
N LEU A 89 -2.96 3.77 19.46
CA LEU A 89 -4.28 4.11 18.96
C LEU A 89 -4.95 5.20 19.82
N GLN A 90 -4.90 5.10 21.14
CA GLN A 90 -5.45 6.12 22.03
C GLN A 90 -4.77 7.48 21.77
N LYS A 91 -3.45 7.53 21.69
CA LYS A 91 -2.69 8.77 21.41
C LYS A 91 -3.09 9.37 20.04
N ILE A 92 -3.28 8.51 19.02
CA ILE A 92 -3.73 8.93 17.69
C ILE A 92 -5.12 9.60 17.81
N LEU A 93 -6.07 8.90 18.43
CA LEU A 93 -7.44 9.40 18.56
C LEU A 93 -7.50 10.70 19.37
N ASP A 94 -6.71 10.83 20.43
CA ASP A 94 -6.59 12.05 21.23
C ASP A 94 -6.15 13.25 20.37
N CYS A 95 -5.20 13.06 19.42
CA CYS A 95 -4.79 14.12 18.50
C CYS A 95 -5.96 14.67 17.67
N PHE A 96 -6.88 13.81 17.24
CA PHE A 96 -8.06 14.20 16.48
C PHE A 96 -9.16 14.78 17.37
N TYR A 97 -9.47 14.13 18.49
CA TYR A 97 -10.57 14.51 19.38
C TYR A 97 -10.35 15.88 20.06
N GLU A 98 -9.09 16.26 20.35
CA GLU A 98 -8.75 17.60 20.81
C GLU A 98 -9.18 18.69 19.81
N LYS A 99 -9.26 18.36 18.53
CA LYS A 99 -9.73 19.24 17.46
C LYS A 99 -11.20 19.01 17.10
N LYS A 100 -11.89 18.10 17.77
CA LYS A 100 -13.26 17.65 17.47
C LYS A 100 -13.35 17.10 16.04
N LEU A 101 -12.36 16.29 15.65
CA LEU A 101 -12.30 15.59 14.37
C LEU A 101 -12.44 14.08 14.62
N HIS A 102 -13.08 13.38 13.68
CA HIS A 102 -13.50 12.00 13.83
C HIS A 102 -12.95 11.13 12.69
N PRO A 103 -11.76 10.52 12.88
CA PRO A 103 -11.12 9.73 11.81
C PRO A 103 -11.87 8.43 11.53
N PHE A 104 -11.61 7.85 10.35
CA PHE A 104 -11.92 6.46 10.08
C PHE A 104 -10.88 5.56 10.72
N MET A 105 -11.34 4.46 11.32
CA MET A 105 -10.47 3.41 11.85
C MET A 105 -10.73 2.10 11.11
N PHE A 106 -9.68 1.52 10.55
CA PHE A 106 -9.71 0.26 9.85
C PHE A 106 -9.34 -0.88 10.78
N LEU A 107 -10.15 -1.91 10.75
CA LEU A 107 -10.00 -3.11 11.55
C LEU A 107 -9.84 -4.33 10.62
N TYR A 108 -8.91 -5.20 10.96
CA TYR A 108 -8.78 -6.50 10.32
C TYR A 108 -9.29 -7.58 11.28
N GLY A 109 -10.27 -8.36 10.83
CA GLY A 109 -10.93 -9.36 11.68
C GLY A 109 -10.29 -10.75 11.57
N ASP A 110 -10.53 -11.60 12.58
CA ASP A 110 -10.19 -13.02 12.56
C ASP A 110 -10.90 -13.78 11.42
N ASP A 111 -11.93 -13.17 10.82
CA ASP A 111 -12.60 -13.62 9.59
C ASP A 111 -11.83 -13.28 8.31
N TYR A 112 -10.62 -12.70 8.44
CA TYR A 112 -9.74 -12.24 7.36
C TYR A 112 -10.31 -11.10 6.52
N LYS A 113 -11.17 -10.28 7.08
CA LYS A 113 -11.86 -9.21 6.38
C LYS A 113 -11.53 -7.84 6.97
N LEU A 114 -11.46 -6.84 6.09
CA LEU A 114 -11.29 -5.46 6.47
C LEU A 114 -12.66 -4.84 6.74
N SER A 115 -12.79 -4.10 7.84
CA SER A 115 -13.95 -3.28 8.17
C SER A 115 -13.51 -1.89 8.59
N ILE A 116 -14.41 -0.93 8.57
CA ILE A 116 -14.12 0.46 8.95
C ILE A 116 -15.12 0.91 10.00
N LYS A 117 -14.63 1.44 11.11
CA LYS A 117 -15.45 2.15 12.11
C LYS A 117 -15.29 3.65 11.95
N TYR A 118 -16.38 4.38 12.20
CA TYR A 118 -16.44 5.84 12.22
C TYR A 118 -17.49 6.32 13.22
N THR A 119 -17.38 7.55 13.67
CA THR A 119 -18.37 8.17 14.56
C THR A 119 -19.31 9.10 13.78
N GLU A 120 -18.78 10.08 13.09
CA GLU A 120 -19.51 11.01 12.24
C GLU A 120 -18.65 11.48 11.06
N PHE A 121 -19.25 12.20 10.12
CA PHE A 121 -18.54 12.83 9.01
C PHE A 121 -18.37 14.32 9.30
N ASP A 122 -17.14 14.78 9.48
CA ASP A 122 -16.83 16.17 9.79
C ASP A 122 -16.88 17.09 8.56
N ASN A 123 -16.75 16.50 7.38
CA ASN A 123 -16.67 17.23 6.12
C ASN A 123 -17.10 16.36 4.92
N GLU A 124 -17.22 16.99 3.76
CA GLU A 124 -17.67 16.32 2.53
C GLU A 124 -16.66 15.27 2.05
N GLY A 125 -15.34 15.53 2.17
CA GLY A 125 -14.31 14.56 1.76
C GLY A 125 -14.40 13.23 2.52
N MET A 126 -14.71 13.26 3.82
CA MET A 126 -14.97 12.06 4.63
C MET A 126 -16.22 11.33 4.14
N LYS A 127 -17.27 12.07 3.80
CA LYS A 127 -18.51 11.48 3.28
C LYS A 127 -18.32 10.88 1.90
N GLU A 128 -17.60 11.56 1.00
CA GLU A 128 -17.26 11.03 -0.33
C GLU A 128 -16.41 9.76 -0.24
N PHE A 129 -15.45 9.72 0.68
CA PHE A 129 -14.67 8.51 0.94
C PHE A 129 -15.59 7.33 1.32
N TYR A 130 -16.56 7.56 2.19
CA TYR A 130 -17.55 6.56 2.59
C TYR A 130 -18.41 6.13 1.40
N ASP A 131 -19.03 7.09 0.69
CA ASP A 131 -19.95 6.84 -0.41
C ASP A 131 -19.31 6.01 -1.54
N MET A 132 -18.03 6.27 -1.85
CA MET A 132 -17.28 5.51 -2.85
C MET A 132 -16.94 4.07 -2.44
N ARG A 133 -16.96 3.74 -1.15
CA ARG A 133 -16.42 2.48 -0.63
C ARG A 133 -17.41 1.62 0.13
N VAL A 134 -18.56 2.17 0.51
CA VAL A 134 -19.53 1.43 1.34
C VAL A 134 -20.01 0.14 0.64
N ASP A 135 -20.28 0.21 -0.66
CA ASP A 135 -20.69 -0.97 -1.43
C ASP A 135 -19.55 -1.95 -1.64
N MET A 136 -18.33 -1.45 -1.86
CA MET A 136 -17.13 -2.28 -2.04
C MET A 136 -16.80 -3.11 -0.79
N LEU A 137 -17.10 -2.58 0.39
CA LEU A 137 -16.88 -3.25 1.68
C LEU A 137 -18.10 -4.05 2.15
N GLU A 138 -19.10 -4.24 1.33
CA GLU A 138 -20.28 -5.07 1.62
C GLU A 138 -20.93 -4.72 2.97
N GLY A 139 -21.09 -3.42 3.27
CA GLY A 139 -21.68 -2.93 4.52
C GLY A 139 -20.79 -3.02 5.76
N ARG A 140 -19.46 -3.19 5.59
CA ARG A 140 -18.50 -3.24 6.70
C ARG A 140 -18.02 -1.87 7.16
N PHE A 141 -18.76 -0.82 6.87
CA PHE A 141 -18.69 0.43 7.59
C PHE A 141 -19.65 0.36 8.77
N THR A 142 -19.15 0.56 9.97
CA THR A 142 -19.96 0.54 11.19
C THR A 142 -19.85 1.88 11.91
N GLN A 143 -20.98 2.55 12.07
CA GLN A 143 -21.04 3.73 12.92
C GLN A 143 -21.02 3.31 14.39
N THR A 144 -20.23 4.00 15.20
CA THR A 144 -20.10 3.77 16.65
C THR A 144 -19.99 5.08 17.39
N ASP A 145 -20.31 5.08 18.68
CA ASP A 145 -20.13 6.26 19.53
C ASP A 145 -18.69 6.37 20.06
N ASP A 146 -17.91 5.28 19.98
CA ASP A 146 -16.55 5.22 20.52
C ASP A 146 -15.67 4.29 19.67
N LEU A 147 -14.62 4.86 19.04
CA LEU A 147 -13.65 4.11 18.25
C LEU A 147 -12.73 3.22 19.10
N THR A 148 -12.60 3.49 20.40
CA THR A 148 -11.75 2.66 21.29
C THR A 148 -12.43 1.34 21.66
N ASN A 149 -13.73 1.22 21.43
CA ASN A 149 -14.47 -0.02 21.67
C ASN A 149 -14.25 -1.00 20.52
N ILE A 150 -13.18 -1.80 20.63
CA ILE A 150 -12.79 -2.81 19.64
C ILE A 150 -13.27 -4.17 20.11
N GLU A 151 -14.06 -4.84 19.29
CA GLU A 151 -14.58 -6.17 19.56
C GLU A 151 -13.45 -7.21 19.54
N LYS A 152 -13.66 -8.28 20.31
CA LYS A 152 -12.72 -9.40 20.34
C LYS A 152 -12.56 -10.01 18.92
N GLY A 153 -11.32 -10.21 18.49
CA GLY A 153 -11.02 -10.73 17.16
C GLY A 153 -11.01 -9.67 16.07
N GLN A 154 -11.05 -8.38 16.45
CA GLN A 154 -10.79 -7.25 15.56
C GLN A 154 -9.49 -6.54 15.95
N HIS A 155 -8.68 -6.19 14.98
CA HIS A 155 -7.33 -5.64 15.14
C HIS A 155 -7.24 -4.29 14.42
N PRO A 156 -6.96 -3.19 15.13
CA PRO A 156 -6.80 -1.88 14.50
C PRO A 156 -5.50 -1.85 13.69
N VAL A 157 -5.61 -1.60 12.41
CA VAL A 157 -4.46 -1.65 11.50
C VAL A 157 -4.16 -0.33 10.82
N TYR A 158 -5.14 0.59 10.76
CA TYR A 158 -4.98 1.83 10.02
C TYR A 158 -6.01 2.86 10.49
N VAL A 159 -5.59 4.14 10.52
CA VAL A 159 -6.45 5.29 10.78
C VAL A 159 -6.23 6.29 9.68
N ASN A 160 -7.29 6.85 9.11
CA ASN A 160 -7.15 7.93 8.14
C ASN A 160 -8.15 9.06 8.33
N TYR A 161 -7.81 10.21 7.76
CA TYR A 161 -8.65 11.39 7.77
C TYR A 161 -8.38 12.26 6.54
N TYR A 162 -9.46 12.83 5.99
CA TYR A 162 -9.44 13.72 4.83
C TYR A 162 -9.86 15.13 5.25
N ALA A 163 -9.06 16.13 4.97
CA ALA A 163 -9.42 17.54 5.14
C ALA A 163 -8.44 18.47 4.44
N LEU A 164 -8.77 19.75 4.39
CA LEU A 164 -7.82 20.80 4.00
C LEU A 164 -6.63 20.86 4.98
N PRO A 165 -5.41 21.21 4.52
CA PRO A 165 -4.19 21.15 5.32
C PRO A 165 -4.25 21.95 6.61
N GLN A 166 -4.95 23.08 6.64
CA GLN A 166 -5.07 23.89 7.86
C GLN A 166 -5.73 23.17 9.05
N TYR A 167 -6.47 22.09 8.80
CA TYR A 167 -7.05 21.24 9.85
C TYR A 167 -6.12 20.08 10.25
N LEU A 168 -5.20 19.69 9.37
CA LEU A 168 -4.35 18.52 9.54
C LEU A 168 -2.93 18.86 10.03
N ASP A 169 -2.39 20.04 9.70
CA ASP A 169 -0.97 20.36 9.96
C ASP A 169 -0.59 20.21 11.44
N GLU A 170 -1.44 20.67 12.35
CA GLU A 170 -1.17 20.54 13.80
C GLU A 170 -1.29 19.09 14.29
N ILE A 171 -2.21 18.31 13.71
CA ILE A 171 -2.36 16.88 14.01
C ILE A 171 -1.10 16.14 13.55
N VAL A 172 -0.65 16.39 12.32
CA VAL A 172 0.57 15.78 11.75
C VAL A 172 1.80 16.08 12.62
N GLU A 173 1.94 17.32 13.14
CA GLU A 173 3.02 17.65 14.08
C GLU A 173 2.94 16.84 15.38
N LYS A 174 1.74 16.63 15.92
CA LYS A 174 1.56 15.79 17.12
C LYS A 174 1.86 14.32 16.84
N LEU A 175 1.43 13.78 15.69
CA LEU A 175 1.69 12.39 15.29
C LEU A 175 3.18 12.06 15.24
N LYS A 176 4.05 13.01 14.87
CA LYS A 176 5.52 12.84 14.88
C LYS A 176 6.09 12.49 16.26
N SER A 177 5.36 12.80 17.32
CA SER A 177 5.78 12.50 18.70
C SER A 177 5.41 11.09 19.17
N ILE A 178 4.70 10.30 18.37
CA ILE A 178 4.26 8.94 18.70
C ILE A 178 5.21 7.94 18.03
N PRO A 179 6.17 7.35 18.74
CA PRO A 179 7.21 6.53 18.12
C PRO A 179 6.70 5.16 17.62
N GLU A 180 5.54 4.73 18.08
CA GLU A 180 4.96 3.43 17.74
C GLU A 180 4.24 3.42 16.37
N ILE A 181 4.13 4.59 15.73
CA ILE A 181 3.46 4.73 14.44
C ILE A 181 4.38 5.30 13.36
N ASP A 182 3.93 5.13 12.12
CA ASP A 182 4.37 5.88 10.96
C ASP A 182 3.12 6.44 10.25
N PHE A 183 3.30 7.42 9.38
CA PHE A 183 2.18 7.99 8.66
C PHE A 183 2.61 8.54 7.30
N ALA A 184 1.67 8.57 6.35
CA ALA A 184 1.77 9.30 5.10
C ALA A 184 0.86 10.55 5.16
N TYR A 185 1.35 11.68 4.66
CA TYR A 185 0.60 12.93 4.57
C TYR A 185 0.83 13.56 3.20
N TYR A 186 -0.21 13.64 2.40
CA TYR A 186 -0.13 14.10 1.02
C TYR A 186 -1.47 14.66 0.52
N LYS A 187 -1.40 15.47 -0.56
CA LYS A 187 -2.59 16.00 -1.23
C LYS A 187 -3.27 14.86 -2.01
N ASP A 188 -4.58 14.75 -1.91
CA ASP A 188 -5.38 13.85 -2.74
C ASP A 188 -5.25 14.26 -4.23
N SER A 189 -5.23 13.28 -5.11
CA SER A 189 -5.08 13.51 -6.56
C SER A 189 -6.37 14.02 -7.23
N TYR A 190 -7.50 13.88 -6.56
CA TYR A 190 -8.82 14.12 -7.14
C TYR A 190 -9.58 15.28 -6.47
N SER A 191 -9.09 15.79 -5.35
CA SER A 191 -9.71 16.87 -4.59
C SER A 191 -8.68 17.90 -4.09
N GLU A 192 -9.15 18.96 -3.42
CA GLU A 192 -8.27 19.91 -2.72
C GLU A 192 -7.88 19.43 -1.32
N ASP A 193 -8.48 18.34 -0.85
CA ASP A 193 -8.19 17.77 0.46
C ASP A 193 -6.83 17.09 0.51
N TRP A 194 -6.29 17.03 1.70
CA TRP A 194 -5.12 16.26 2.06
C TRP A 194 -5.56 15.03 2.84
N LEU A 195 -4.80 13.99 2.70
CA LEU A 195 -5.01 12.72 3.37
C LEU A 195 -3.88 12.49 4.37
N VAL A 196 -4.24 12.18 5.60
CA VAL A 196 -3.31 11.58 6.55
C VAL A 196 -3.70 10.11 6.75
N GLU A 197 -2.72 9.24 6.61
CA GLU A 197 -2.82 7.80 6.74
C GLU A 197 -1.85 7.32 7.80
N ILE A 198 -2.35 6.72 8.88
CA ILE A 198 -1.58 6.37 10.08
C ILE A 198 -1.62 4.86 10.28
N TYR A 199 -0.46 4.27 10.53
CA TYR A 199 -0.29 2.83 10.68
C TYR A 199 0.89 2.51 11.63
N SER A 200 1.09 1.25 11.96
CA SER A 200 2.21 0.82 12.82
C SER A 200 3.55 1.18 12.18
N HIS A 201 4.50 1.69 12.94
CA HIS A 201 5.89 1.98 12.50
C HIS A 201 6.61 0.73 11.95
N THR A 202 6.13 -0.46 12.27
CA THR A 202 6.68 -1.71 11.74
C THR A 202 6.20 -2.02 10.33
N ALA A 203 5.15 -1.33 9.86
CA ALA A 203 4.66 -1.45 8.49
C ALA A 203 5.47 -0.54 7.56
N SER A 204 5.94 -1.08 6.45
CA SER A 204 6.49 -0.32 5.34
C SER A 204 6.51 -1.18 4.07
N LYS A 205 6.49 -0.54 2.89
CA LYS A 205 6.68 -1.25 1.62
C LYS A 205 7.97 -2.09 1.64
N ALA A 206 9.05 -1.59 2.27
CA ALA A 206 10.32 -2.30 2.40
C ALA A 206 10.21 -3.55 3.28
N ASN A 207 9.56 -3.45 4.44
CA ASN A 207 9.37 -4.61 5.32
C ASN A 207 8.45 -5.65 4.68
N GLY A 208 7.39 -5.21 3.99
CA GLY A 208 6.52 -6.07 3.21
C GLY A 208 7.27 -6.80 2.09
N ALA A 209 8.13 -6.08 1.34
CA ALA A 209 8.95 -6.67 0.29
C ALA A 209 9.92 -7.74 0.81
N ARG A 210 10.60 -7.47 1.94
CA ARG A 210 11.48 -8.46 2.60
C ARG A 210 10.71 -9.70 3.07
N GLU A 211 9.52 -9.50 3.62
CA GLU A 211 8.67 -10.62 4.06
C GLU A 211 8.16 -11.44 2.87
N ALA A 212 7.73 -10.80 1.78
CA ALA A 212 7.36 -11.48 0.55
C ALA A 212 8.54 -12.28 -0.03
N ALA A 213 9.74 -11.69 -0.06
CA ALA A 213 10.97 -12.37 -0.50
C ALA A 213 11.28 -13.61 0.37
N ARG A 214 11.18 -13.47 1.71
CA ARG A 214 11.37 -14.58 2.66
C ARG A 214 10.39 -15.73 2.40
N ILE A 215 9.11 -15.42 2.18
CA ILE A 215 8.05 -16.42 1.95
C ILE A 215 8.33 -17.23 0.69
N VAL A 216 8.78 -16.59 -0.38
CA VAL A 216 9.07 -17.30 -1.65
C VAL A 216 10.49 -17.85 -1.73
N GLY A 217 11.32 -17.67 -0.70
CA GLY A 217 12.71 -18.08 -0.68
C GLY A 217 13.58 -17.35 -1.71
N ALA A 218 13.28 -16.07 -1.96
CA ALA A 218 14.10 -15.22 -2.80
C ALA A 218 15.32 -14.69 -2.00
N GLU A 219 16.49 -14.72 -2.65
CA GLU A 219 17.75 -14.26 -2.09
C GLU A 219 18.02 -12.79 -2.44
N LYS A 220 17.36 -12.27 -3.46
CA LYS A 220 17.47 -10.90 -3.95
C LYS A 220 16.11 -10.27 -4.17
N VAL A 221 16.07 -8.95 -4.07
CA VAL A 221 14.91 -8.12 -4.36
C VAL A 221 15.27 -7.08 -5.41
N THR A 222 14.51 -7.03 -6.49
CA THR A 222 14.51 -5.92 -7.45
C THR A 222 13.21 -5.15 -7.27
N ALA A 223 13.29 -3.89 -6.88
CA ALA A 223 12.13 -3.05 -6.61
C ALA A 223 11.97 -1.95 -7.66
N PHE A 224 10.72 -1.68 -8.05
CA PHE A 224 10.34 -0.65 -9.00
C PHE A 224 9.47 0.40 -8.33
N GLY A 225 9.70 1.68 -8.64
CA GLY A 225 8.93 2.78 -8.06
C GLY A 225 9.05 4.08 -8.83
N ASP A 226 8.19 5.04 -8.49
CA ASP A 226 8.16 6.36 -9.12
C ASP A 226 8.06 7.52 -8.13
N ASN A 227 7.61 7.29 -6.89
CA ASN A 227 7.27 8.37 -5.98
C ASN A 227 8.00 8.28 -4.61
N LEU A 228 7.87 9.31 -3.80
CA LEU A 228 8.59 9.46 -2.53
C LEU A 228 8.33 8.32 -1.53
N ASN A 229 7.10 7.78 -1.52
CA ASN A 229 6.73 6.64 -0.68
C ASN A 229 7.42 5.32 -1.07
N ASP A 230 8.07 5.27 -2.25
CA ASP A 230 8.84 4.10 -2.72
C ASP A 230 10.30 4.13 -2.27
N ILE A 231 10.81 5.30 -1.86
CA ILE A 231 12.23 5.49 -1.54
C ILE A 231 12.72 4.46 -0.53
N ILE A 232 11.93 4.16 0.52
CA ILE A 232 12.31 3.20 1.55
C ILE A 232 12.38 1.77 0.95
N MET A 233 11.46 1.41 0.08
CA MET A 233 11.46 0.12 -0.61
C MET A 233 12.66 0.00 -1.57
N LEU A 234 12.90 1.01 -2.38
CA LEU A 234 13.99 1.07 -3.35
C LEU A 234 15.36 0.98 -2.64
N LYS A 235 15.56 1.76 -1.58
CA LYS A 235 16.80 1.70 -0.76
C LYS A 235 17.00 0.36 -0.05
N GLY A 236 15.93 -0.37 0.20
CA GLY A 236 15.95 -1.68 0.85
C GLY A 236 16.12 -2.87 -0.09
N ALA A 237 16.07 -2.63 -1.40
CA ALA A 237 16.25 -3.63 -2.45
C ALA A 237 17.72 -3.85 -2.83
N ASP A 238 18.03 -4.99 -3.46
CA ASP A 238 19.35 -5.27 -4.05
C ASP A 238 19.53 -4.53 -5.39
N THR A 239 18.43 -4.23 -6.06
CA THR A 239 18.41 -3.41 -7.28
C THR A 239 17.20 -2.48 -7.23
N ALA A 240 17.48 -1.19 -7.24
CA ALA A 240 16.48 -0.12 -7.29
C ALA A 240 16.24 0.34 -8.73
N VAL A 241 15.00 0.26 -9.20
CA VAL A 241 14.63 0.63 -10.58
C VAL A 241 13.60 1.74 -10.56
N ALA A 242 13.89 2.85 -11.20
CA ALA A 242 12.96 3.97 -11.39
C ALA A 242 12.38 3.94 -12.80
N VAL A 243 11.09 4.24 -12.93
CA VAL A 243 10.49 4.54 -14.24
C VAL A 243 10.86 5.96 -14.68
N GLU A 244 10.83 6.25 -16.00
CA GLU A 244 11.22 7.56 -16.52
C GLU A 244 10.30 8.72 -16.05
N ASN A 245 9.04 8.43 -15.73
CA ASN A 245 8.13 9.41 -15.15
C ASN A 245 8.30 9.60 -13.64
N ALA A 246 9.24 8.90 -12.98
CA ALA A 246 9.50 9.03 -11.55
C ALA A 246 9.96 10.45 -11.17
N VAL A 247 9.66 10.84 -9.93
CA VAL A 247 10.14 12.11 -9.36
C VAL A 247 11.67 12.13 -9.27
N PRO A 248 12.31 13.31 -9.34
CA PRO A 248 13.77 13.40 -9.34
C PRO A 248 14.45 12.66 -8.19
N GLN A 249 13.89 12.73 -6.99
CA GLN A 249 14.46 12.10 -5.80
C GLN A 249 14.49 10.55 -5.87
N VAL A 250 13.56 9.96 -6.60
CA VAL A 250 13.53 8.51 -6.86
C VAL A 250 14.58 8.15 -7.92
N LYS A 251 14.68 8.94 -8.99
CA LYS A 251 15.70 8.74 -10.03
C LYS A 251 17.14 8.87 -9.49
N GLU A 252 17.35 9.76 -8.51
CA GLU A 252 18.66 9.98 -7.89
C GLU A 252 19.17 8.75 -7.12
N ILE A 253 18.29 7.94 -6.56
CA ILE A 253 18.65 6.77 -5.76
C ILE A 253 18.56 5.44 -6.53
N ALA A 254 18.05 5.47 -7.76
CA ALA A 254 17.88 4.28 -8.57
C ALA A 254 19.19 3.81 -9.20
N ASP A 255 19.41 2.50 -9.20
CA ASP A 255 20.53 1.86 -9.92
C ASP A 255 20.28 1.88 -11.43
N VAL A 256 18.99 1.82 -11.83
CA VAL A 256 18.57 1.78 -13.24
C VAL A 256 17.34 2.66 -13.44
N ILE A 257 17.32 3.43 -14.53
CA ILE A 257 16.13 4.13 -15.01
C ILE A 257 15.64 3.41 -16.27
N ILE A 258 14.36 3.01 -16.28
CA ILE A 258 13.72 2.34 -17.42
C ILE A 258 12.73 3.28 -18.10
N GLY A 259 12.04 2.86 -19.17
CA GLY A 259 11.01 3.66 -19.83
C GLY A 259 9.87 4.07 -18.92
N THR A 260 8.89 4.79 -19.46
CA THR A 260 7.72 5.27 -18.70
C THR A 260 6.78 4.12 -18.31
N ASN A 261 5.89 4.39 -17.35
CA ASN A 261 4.82 3.45 -16.96
C ASN A 261 3.84 3.14 -18.13
N ASN A 262 3.76 4.00 -19.14
CA ASN A 262 2.90 3.78 -20.32
C ASN A 262 3.54 2.86 -21.38
N GLU A 263 4.79 2.46 -21.20
CA GLU A 263 5.57 1.63 -22.15
C GLU A 263 5.77 0.19 -21.65
N ASP A 264 4.99 -0.24 -20.66
CA ASP A 264 5.10 -1.56 -20.03
C ASP A 264 6.52 -1.87 -19.51
N SER A 265 7.23 -0.84 -19.10
CA SER A 265 8.67 -0.88 -18.85
C SER A 265 9.09 -1.83 -17.74
N VAL A 266 8.23 -2.01 -16.71
CA VAL A 266 8.48 -2.95 -15.62
C VAL A 266 8.57 -4.38 -16.13
N VAL A 267 7.55 -4.85 -16.84
CA VAL A 267 7.54 -6.24 -17.35
C VAL A 267 8.59 -6.47 -18.44
N ASN A 268 8.87 -5.46 -19.25
CA ASN A 268 9.94 -5.51 -20.26
C ASN A 268 11.32 -5.65 -19.60
N PHE A 269 11.59 -4.91 -18.53
CA PHE A 269 12.83 -5.03 -17.78
C PHE A 269 12.97 -6.42 -17.14
N ILE A 270 11.92 -6.96 -16.54
CA ILE A 270 11.94 -8.30 -15.94
C ILE A 270 12.25 -9.35 -17.00
N ALA A 271 11.55 -9.34 -18.14
CA ALA A 271 11.78 -10.29 -19.24
C ALA A 271 13.24 -10.30 -19.69
N GLN A 272 13.84 -9.13 -19.96
CA GLN A 272 15.23 -9.00 -20.38
C GLN A 272 16.25 -9.52 -19.35
N ASN A 273 15.94 -9.46 -18.05
CA ASN A 273 16.85 -9.88 -17.00
C ASN A 273 16.71 -11.38 -16.66
N VAL A 274 15.53 -11.95 -16.88
CA VAL A 274 15.31 -13.40 -16.73
C VAL A 274 16.01 -14.15 -17.86
N ASP A 275 15.84 -13.73 -19.10
CA ASP A 275 16.48 -14.38 -20.27
C ASP A 275 18.01 -14.40 -20.16
N LYS A 276 18.62 -13.34 -19.63
CA LYS A 276 20.08 -13.28 -19.39
C LYS A 276 20.57 -14.25 -18.31
N ASN A 277 19.71 -14.67 -17.39
CA ASN A 277 20.07 -15.61 -16.32
C ASN A 277 19.93 -17.07 -16.77
N ASP A 278 19.08 -17.34 -17.75
CA ASP A 278 18.90 -18.69 -18.34
C ASP A 278 20.03 -19.08 -19.34
N GLU A 279 20.77 -18.08 -19.83
CA GLU A 279 21.92 -18.27 -20.74
C GLU A 279 23.27 -18.51 -20.03
N LYS A 280 23.32 -18.48 -18.70
CA LYS A 280 24.51 -18.72 -17.88
C LYS A 280 24.42 -20.03 -17.11
#